data_30a94eab6561827665f48c9f08b89dbf
#
_entry.id   30a94eab6561827665f48c9f08b89dbf
#
_cell.length_a   1.000
_cell.length_b   1.000
_cell.length_c   1.000
_cell.angle_alpha   90.00
_cell.angle_beta   90.00
_cell.angle_gamma   90.00
#
_symmetry.space_group_name_H-M   'P 1'
#
loop_
_entity.id
_entity.type
_entity.pdbx_description
1 polymer ?
#
loop_
_entity_poly.entity_id
_entity_poly.type
_entity_poly.pdbx_seq_one_letter_code
_entity_poly.pdbx_strand_id
1 'polypeptide(L)'
;MYRLSILATTDTHSHISLYDYFLESDLKINGLILAGSKIEAIKAANEKADVATVVVDNGDILQGNIMADYAAEMRPDIHPAINMMNEIGYDAGTLGNHEFNYGLEYLDKANQQALFPLVNCNVKYINGDFVVAPFHIVEKSYKDGTTVKIGITGVVPEQIMKWDEDHLTDRVIVEDMYDALYQYSNQLKAFGCDIVIALMHTGLDQEQLENMKGIENQVYRLAQIESVDTFVFGHTHQQFPGPDYVNIPEVDNESGRVFHAYGVQPVCFASHLGRIDLTLEKTEQGFKIVNGKSSVIELKSSDVEINTHFIDVNQTAHQGVLDYVKQPIGMTKHHHDSYFAQVGTSTVVEVIAKAGKYAVEQMINNHQLKLASTNIISTSAPIKAGRDGVNDYIEIDSGELTLKDAINIYRFPNKMSAVNVSGRVLREWVEWSVSCFNTTDSEYMLKDNKSTAPGFPSYNMDIFYELNYCIDLSREARYSSVGEKINDTYRIKDLTYLNQPVTDDQQFTVLTTDYRTNFCPILNDASVTKIQLEDIEIRQIIIDYIKRFGVDFQPTRPFTFLQDGTYKFKSSPKGAAYLQPGITPTETYDDDYLIYELNTALT
;
A
#
# COMPACT_ATOMS: atom_id res chain seq x y z
N MET A 1 37.27 9.18 20.29
CA MET A 1 36.28 8.94 19.24
C MET A 1 35.21 8.04 19.82
N TYR A 2 33.96 8.39 19.66
CA TYR A 2 32.78 7.68 20.14
C TYR A 2 31.96 7.22 18.93
N ARG A 3 31.08 6.26 19.12
CA ARG A 3 30.24 5.72 18.03
C ARG A 3 28.76 5.71 18.45
N LEU A 4 27.90 6.11 17.52
CA LEU A 4 26.45 6.05 17.68
C LEU A 4 25.86 5.28 16.51
N SER A 5 24.99 4.31 16.77
CA SER A 5 24.23 3.57 15.78
C SER A 5 22.74 3.87 15.97
N ILE A 6 22.08 4.34 14.92
CA ILE A 6 20.63 4.56 14.89
C ILE A 6 20.04 3.42 14.06
N LEU A 7 19.10 2.67 14.65
CA LEU A 7 18.36 1.60 14.01
C LEU A 7 16.93 2.08 13.78
N ALA A 8 16.42 1.90 12.59
CA ALA A 8 15.15 2.49 12.21
C ALA A 8 14.23 1.50 11.46
N THR A 9 12.93 1.55 11.80
CA THR A 9 11.83 1.02 11.00
C THR A 9 10.96 2.17 10.50
N THR A 10 10.18 1.93 9.46
CA THR A 10 9.18 2.85 8.90
C THR A 10 8.07 2.04 8.25
N ASP A 11 6.88 2.60 8.13
CA ASP A 11 5.79 2.02 7.36
C ASP A 11 5.59 0.53 7.70
N THR A 12 5.57 0.22 9.01
CA THR A 12 5.46 -1.17 9.49
C THR A 12 4.06 -1.73 9.27
N HIS A 13 3.03 -0.87 9.20
CA HIS A 13 1.65 -1.21 8.89
C HIS A 13 1.15 -2.45 9.65
N SER A 14 1.48 -2.52 10.95
CA SER A 14 1.15 -3.65 11.83
C SER A 14 1.60 -5.03 11.33
N HIS A 15 2.63 -5.11 10.46
CA HIS A 15 3.25 -6.37 10.09
C HIS A 15 4.12 -6.88 11.24
N ILE A 16 3.53 -7.72 12.09
CA ILE A 16 4.17 -8.25 13.31
C ILE A 16 4.64 -9.67 13.11
N SER A 17 3.69 -10.54 12.72
CA SER A 17 3.84 -11.98 12.63
C SER A 17 4.58 -12.39 11.36
N LEU A 18 5.28 -13.52 11.43
CA LEU A 18 5.85 -14.21 10.27
C LEU A 18 4.83 -15.15 9.59
N TYR A 19 3.54 -14.93 9.83
CA TYR A 19 2.44 -15.77 9.36
C TYR A 19 1.56 -15.01 8.37
N ASP A 20 1.28 -15.63 7.23
CA ASP A 20 0.29 -15.15 6.28
C ASP A 20 -1.09 -15.67 6.67
N TYR A 21 -1.95 -14.78 7.13
CA TYR A 21 -3.31 -15.11 7.56
C TYR A 21 -4.25 -15.48 6.41
N PHE A 22 -3.85 -15.23 5.16
CA PHE A 22 -4.64 -15.56 3.97
C PHE A 22 -4.26 -16.92 3.39
N LEU A 23 -2.95 -17.18 3.29
CA LEU A 23 -2.42 -18.45 2.83
C LEU A 23 -2.37 -19.51 3.94
N GLU A 24 -2.66 -19.11 5.19
CA GLU A 24 -2.56 -19.96 6.39
C GLU A 24 -1.20 -20.66 6.48
N SER A 25 -0.15 -19.93 6.21
CA SER A 25 1.21 -20.46 6.16
C SER A 25 2.23 -19.53 6.78
N ASP A 26 3.31 -20.10 7.29
CA ASP A 26 4.42 -19.33 7.80
C ASP A 26 5.12 -18.58 6.66
N LEU A 27 5.08 -17.26 6.71
CA LEU A 27 5.94 -16.39 5.91
C LEU A 27 7.30 -16.29 6.58
N LYS A 28 8.36 -16.43 5.79
CA LYS A 28 9.73 -16.39 6.31
C LYS A 28 10.45 -15.08 6.03
N ILE A 29 9.74 -13.99 5.73
CA ILE A 29 10.37 -12.85 5.04
C ILE A 29 10.17 -11.46 5.63
N ASN A 30 9.18 -11.19 6.50
CA ASN A 30 8.99 -9.84 7.07
C ASN A 30 8.18 -9.87 8.38
N GLY A 31 8.22 -8.77 9.12
CA GLY A 31 7.47 -8.55 10.34
C GLY A 31 8.35 -8.07 11.51
N LEU A 32 7.71 -7.39 12.47
CA LEU A 32 8.38 -6.82 13.64
C LEU A 32 9.09 -7.88 14.51
N ILE A 33 8.62 -9.14 14.52
CA ILE A 33 9.31 -10.24 15.20
C ILE A 33 10.72 -10.43 14.63
N LEU A 34 10.86 -10.39 13.31
CA LEU A 34 12.15 -10.55 12.65
C LEU A 34 13.04 -9.31 12.82
N ALA A 35 12.44 -8.12 12.62
CA ALA A 35 13.13 -6.84 12.81
C ALA A 35 13.62 -6.68 14.25
N GLY A 36 12.78 -6.99 15.25
CA GLY A 36 13.11 -6.94 16.67
C GLY A 36 14.26 -7.90 17.02
N SER A 37 14.22 -9.13 16.51
CA SER A 37 15.31 -10.10 16.73
C SER A 37 16.64 -9.61 16.16
N LYS A 38 16.60 -8.95 14.99
CA LYS A 38 17.81 -8.33 14.39
C LYS A 38 18.28 -7.13 15.19
N ILE A 39 17.36 -6.27 15.64
CA ILE A 39 17.66 -5.12 16.49
C ILE A 39 18.35 -5.57 17.77
N GLU A 40 17.85 -6.59 18.47
CA GLU A 40 18.48 -7.14 19.68
C GLU A 40 19.89 -7.66 19.42
N ALA A 41 20.10 -8.41 18.34
CA ALA A 41 21.41 -8.91 17.98
C ALA A 41 22.41 -7.77 17.74
N ILE A 42 21.98 -6.68 17.09
CA ILE A 42 22.82 -5.49 16.86
C ILE A 42 23.06 -4.73 18.17
N LYS A 43 22.02 -4.53 19.02
CA LYS A 43 22.17 -3.90 20.34
C LYS A 43 23.20 -4.64 21.19
N ALA A 44 23.13 -5.97 21.25
CA ALA A 44 24.09 -6.78 22.01
C ALA A 44 25.53 -6.70 21.46
N ALA A 45 25.70 -6.62 20.14
CA ALA A 45 27.02 -6.44 19.52
C ALA A 45 27.57 -5.03 19.79
N ASN A 46 26.72 -4.01 19.68
CA ASN A 46 27.07 -2.62 19.92
C ASN A 46 27.46 -2.38 21.38
N GLU A 47 26.74 -2.94 22.35
CA GLU A 47 27.09 -2.85 23.78
C GLU A 47 28.48 -3.39 24.08
N LYS A 48 28.83 -4.57 23.51
CA LYS A 48 30.15 -5.15 23.63
C LYS A 48 31.24 -4.23 23.06
N ALA A 49 30.92 -3.59 21.93
CA ALA A 49 31.84 -2.72 21.18
C ALA A 49 31.86 -1.26 21.65
N ASP A 50 31.15 -0.92 22.73
CA ASP A 50 30.98 0.44 23.25
C ASP A 50 30.44 1.42 22.20
N VAL A 51 29.33 1.04 21.56
CA VAL A 51 28.59 1.85 20.59
C VAL A 51 27.25 2.19 21.20
N ALA A 52 26.93 3.46 21.36
CA ALA A 52 25.62 3.91 21.76
C ALA A 52 24.59 3.53 20.69
N THR A 53 23.41 3.04 21.09
CA THR A 53 22.37 2.61 20.14
C THR A 53 21.05 3.29 20.45
N VAL A 54 20.41 3.83 19.41
CA VAL A 54 19.06 4.40 19.44
C VAL A 54 18.19 3.62 18.45
N VAL A 55 16.97 3.27 18.85
CA VAL A 55 16.01 2.56 18.01
C VAL A 55 14.79 3.45 17.81
N VAL A 56 14.44 3.74 16.57
CA VAL A 56 13.34 4.66 16.24
C VAL A 56 12.41 4.07 15.18
N ASP A 57 11.16 4.54 15.17
CA ASP A 57 10.18 4.24 14.13
C ASP A 57 9.69 5.54 13.47
N ASN A 58 9.52 5.51 12.16
CA ASN A 58 9.16 6.69 11.39
C ASN A 58 7.66 6.76 11.02
N GLY A 59 6.78 6.07 11.76
CA GLY A 59 5.34 6.16 11.59
C GLY A 59 4.75 5.13 10.62
N ASP A 60 3.44 5.23 10.40
CA ASP A 60 2.60 4.26 9.72
C ASP A 60 2.64 2.88 10.40
N ILE A 61 2.24 2.88 11.67
CA ILE A 61 2.24 1.69 12.54
C ILE A 61 0.85 1.05 12.60
N LEU A 62 -0.21 1.89 12.72
CA LEU A 62 -1.51 1.46 13.24
C LEU A 62 -2.45 0.85 12.21
N GLN A 63 -2.24 1.08 10.91
CA GLN A 63 -3.12 0.65 9.82
C GLN A 63 -2.32 -0.06 8.71
N GLY A 64 -2.92 -0.98 7.96
CA GLY A 64 -2.39 -1.50 6.70
C GLY A 64 -2.44 -3.01 6.49
N ASN A 65 -2.81 -3.82 7.49
CA ASN A 65 -3.03 -5.25 7.31
C ASN A 65 -4.11 -5.80 8.25
N ILE A 66 -4.38 -7.10 8.16
CA ILE A 66 -5.44 -7.76 8.94
C ILE A 66 -5.22 -7.70 10.47
N MET A 67 -3.97 -7.61 10.94
CA MET A 67 -3.66 -7.41 12.35
C MET A 67 -4.11 -6.03 12.83
N ALA A 68 -3.95 -5.01 11.97
CA ALA A 68 -4.44 -3.65 12.22
C ALA A 68 -5.98 -3.63 12.23
N ASP A 69 -6.63 -4.28 11.26
CA ASP A 69 -8.10 -4.38 11.20
C ASP A 69 -8.66 -5.07 12.45
N TYR A 70 -8.05 -6.18 12.86
CA TYR A 70 -8.36 -6.85 14.13
C TYR A 70 -8.22 -5.92 15.33
N ALA A 71 -7.12 -5.17 15.40
CA ALA A 71 -6.88 -4.25 16.51
C ALA A 71 -7.88 -3.10 16.54
N ALA A 72 -8.25 -2.55 15.38
CA ALA A 72 -9.22 -1.46 15.27
C ALA A 72 -10.65 -1.91 15.63
N GLU A 73 -11.08 -3.09 15.17
CA GLU A 73 -12.43 -3.59 15.38
C GLU A 73 -12.61 -4.26 16.75
N MET A 74 -11.70 -5.15 17.13
CA MET A 74 -11.80 -5.93 18.37
C MET A 74 -11.28 -5.19 19.60
N ARG A 75 -10.48 -4.13 19.40
CA ARG A 75 -9.95 -3.24 20.45
C ARG A 75 -9.34 -4.00 21.63
N PRO A 76 -8.31 -4.84 21.41
CA PRO A 76 -7.63 -5.55 22.48
C PRO A 76 -7.07 -4.58 23.54
N ASP A 77 -6.78 -5.07 24.74
CA ASP A 77 -6.29 -4.24 25.85
C ASP A 77 -5.04 -3.44 25.50
N ILE A 78 -4.14 -4.04 24.69
CA ILE A 78 -2.96 -3.36 24.12
C ILE A 78 -2.97 -3.58 22.61
N HIS A 79 -2.72 -2.51 21.86
CA HIS A 79 -2.53 -2.59 20.41
C HIS A 79 -1.34 -3.51 20.09
N PRO A 80 -1.52 -4.56 19.23
CA PRO A 80 -0.48 -5.57 19.03
C PRO A 80 0.86 -5.02 18.53
N ALA A 81 0.86 -4.05 17.61
CA ALA A 81 2.10 -3.44 17.12
C ALA A 81 2.78 -2.62 18.20
N ILE A 82 2.04 -1.82 18.97
CA ILE A 82 2.58 -1.06 20.10
C ILE A 82 3.16 -2.00 21.16
N ASN A 83 2.46 -3.11 21.47
CA ASN A 83 2.97 -4.12 22.41
C ASN A 83 4.31 -4.71 21.93
N MET A 84 4.41 -5.08 20.66
CA MET A 84 5.66 -5.60 20.08
C MET A 84 6.78 -4.57 20.11
N MET A 85 6.50 -3.31 19.78
CA MET A 85 7.49 -2.23 19.82
C MET A 85 7.96 -1.92 21.25
N ASN A 86 7.06 -2.02 22.25
CA ASN A 86 7.43 -1.92 23.67
C ASN A 86 8.45 -3.00 24.05
N GLU A 87 8.23 -4.26 23.66
CA GLU A 87 9.12 -5.37 23.95
C GLU A 87 10.46 -5.30 23.20
N ILE A 88 10.49 -4.80 21.97
CA ILE A 88 11.72 -4.53 21.22
C ILE A 88 12.53 -3.41 21.88
N GLY A 89 11.85 -2.51 22.57
CA GLY A 89 12.45 -1.37 23.28
C GLY A 89 12.89 -0.27 22.34
N TYR A 90 11.92 0.33 21.63
CA TYR A 90 12.11 1.56 20.87
C TYR A 90 12.41 2.73 21.80
N ASP A 91 13.24 3.67 21.37
CA ASP A 91 13.55 4.89 22.11
C ASP A 91 12.57 6.04 21.75
N ALA A 92 12.03 6.06 20.53
CA ALA A 92 10.98 6.97 20.10
C ALA A 92 10.34 6.49 18.79
N GLY A 93 9.13 6.99 18.49
CA GLY A 93 8.49 6.87 17.18
C GLY A 93 7.88 8.21 16.75
N THR A 94 7.44 8.33 15.49
CA THR A 94 6.65 9.48 15.02
C THR A 94 5.28 9.04 14.50
N LEU A 95 4.46 10.03 14.12
CA LEU A 95 3.20 9.79 13.42
C LEU A 95 3.46 9.77 11.91
N GLY A 96 2.90 8.78 11.22
CA GLY A 96 2.69 8.83 9.80
C GLY A 96 1.25 9.24 9.46
N ASN A 97 0.84 9.15 8.20
CA ASN A 97 -0.51 9.49 7.81
C ASN A 97 -1.53 8.43 8.24
N HIS A 98 -1.14 7.17 8.29
CA HIS A 98 -2.01 6.06 8.67
C HIS A 98 -2.30 5.97 10.19
N GLU A 99 -1.67 6.77 11.01
CA GLU A 99 -2.03 6.92 12.42
C GLU A 99 -3.38 7.60 12.62
N PHE A 100 -3.89 8.33 11.62
CA PHE A 100 -5.13 9.09 11.70
C PHE A 100 -6.36 8.34 11.15
N ASN A 101 -6.18 7.24 10.42
CA ASN A 101 -7.28 6.55 9.70
C ASN A 101 -8.40 6.02 10.61
N TYR A 102 -8.10 5.68 11.86
CA TYR A 102 -9.11 5.24 12.84
C TYR A 102 -9.51 6.35 13.83
N GLY A 103 -9.11 7.60 13.54
CA GLY A 103 -9.45 8.79 14.31
C GLY A 103 -8.55 9.04 15.52
N LEU A 104 -8.65 10.28 16.05
CA LEU A 104 -7.77 10.77 17.12
C LEU A 104 -7.90 9.99 18.43
N GLU A 105 -9.09 9.50 18.79
CA GLU A 105 -9.31 8.74 20.03
C GLU A 105 -8.62 7.36 19.97
N TYR A 106 -8.54 6.76 18.80
CA TYR A 106 -7.79 5.52 18.60
C TYR A 106 -6.28 5.78 18.72
N LEU A 107 -5.79 6.83 18.07
CA LEU A 107 -4.39 7.27 18.17
C LEU A 107 -4.01 7.60 19.62
N ASP A 108 -4.83 8.38 20.34
CA ASP A 108 -4.57 8.73 21.75
C ASP A 108 -4.47 7.47 22.61
N LYS A 109 -5.34 6.48 22.40
CA LYS A 109 -5.30 5.21 23.13
C LYS A 109 -4.02 4.42 22.82
N ALA A 110 -3.60 4.35 21.56
CA ALA A 110 -2.36 3.69 21.17
C ALA A 110 -1.14 4.39 21.77
N ASN A 111 -1.09 5.73 21.74
CA ASN A 111 -0.03 6.54 22.34
C ASN A 111 0.07 6.31 23.87
N GLN A 112 -1.07 6.21 24.57
CA GLN A 112 -1.08 5.91 26.02
C GLN A 112 -0.54 4.50 26.34
N GLN A 113 -0.59 3.56 25.42
CA GLN A 113 -0.08 2.19 25.60
C GLN A 113 1.41 2.07 25.26
N ALA A 114 1.97 3.02 24.52
CA ALA A 114 3.38 3.03 24.18
C ALA A 114 4.25 3.33 25.40
N LEU A 115 5.27 2.49 25.64
CA LEU A 115 6.29 2.72 26.67
C LEU A 115 7.46 3.59 26.15
N PHE A 116 7.40 3.98 24.90
CA PHE A 116 8.28 4.92 24.23
C PHE A 116 7.47 6.12 23.74
N PRO A 117 8.03 7.33 23.69
CA PRO A 117 7.30 8.51 23.23
C PRO A 117 7.05 8.45 21.72
N LEU A 118 5.81 8.75 21.31
CA LEU A 118 5.52 9.22 19.97
C LEU A 118 5.78 10.73 19.92
N VAL A 119 6.46 11.20 18.88
CA VAL A 119 6.81 12.62 18.72
C VAL A 119 6.34 13.14 17.36
N ASN A 120 5.76 14.34 17.35
CA ASN A 120 5.43 15.04 16.12
C ASN A 120 5.30 16.54 16.40
N CYS A 121 6.01 17.37 15.63
CA CYS A 121 6.09 18.80 15.92
C CYS A 121 5.18 19.67 15.05
N ASN A 122 4.46 19.09 14.07
CA ASN A 122 3.62 19.88 13.16
C ASN A 122 2.12 19.62 13.27
N VAL A 123 1.65 18.67 14.11
CA VAL A 123 0.23 18.42 14.34
C VAL A 123 -0.22 18.86 15.72
N LYS A 124 -1.21 19.75 15.76
CA LYS A 124 -1.75 20.32 17.01
C LYS A 124 -3.27 20.24 17.01
N TYR A 125 -3.85 20.07 18.17
CA TYR A 125 -5.28 20.34 18.36
C TYR A 125 -5.58 21.84 18.12
N ILE A 126 -6.83 22.16 17.77
CA ILE A 126 -7.27 23.57 17.56
C ILE A 126 -7.09 24.47 18.79
N ASN A 127 -6.98 23.90 19.98
CA ASN A 127 -6.66 24.63 21.20
C ASN A 127 -5.18 24.98 21.37
N GLY A 128 -4.32 24.51 20.46
CA GLY A 128 -2.87 24.73 20.44
C GLY A 128 -2.02 23.68 21.14
N ASP A 129 -2.64 22.68 21.81
CA ASP A 129 -1.91 21.56 22.40
C ASP A 129 -1.43 20.59 21.29
N PHE A 130 -0.28 19.96 21.49
CA PHE A 130 0.20 18.94 20.55
C PHE A 130 -0.61 17.65 20.66
N VAL A 131 -0.85 16.96 19.54
CA VAL A 131 -1.48 15.62 19.51
C VAL A 131 -0.60 14.60 20.21
N VAL A 132 0.73 14.65 19.96
CA VAL A 132 1.77 13.92 20.73
C VAL A 132 2.89 14.91 21.07
N ALA A 133 3.84 14.51 21.91
CA ALA A 133 4.94 15.41 22.27
C ALA A 133 5.70 15.94 21.04
N PRO A 134 6.06 17.24 20.96
CA PRO A 134 6.75 17.78 19.79
C PRO A 134 8.16 17.22 19.60
N PHE A 135 8.80 16.74 20.66
CA PHE A 135 10.11 16.11 20.64
C PHE A 135 10.35 15.28 21.90
N HIS A 136 11.38 14.45 21.86
CA HIS A 136 11.91 13.73 23.01
C HIS A 136 13.44 13.86 23.06
N ILE A 137 14.02 13.75 24.26
CA ILE A 137 15.47 13.81 24.49
C ILE A 137 15.90 12.51 25.16
N VAL A 138 16.84 11.81 24.51
CA VAL A 138 17.43 10.56 25.00
C VAL A 138 18.89 10.80 25.33
N GLU A 139 19.38 10.26 26.45
CA GLU A 139 20.79 10.25 26.82
C GLU A 139 21.33 8.82 26.74
N LYS A 140 22.46 8.64 26.07
CA LYS A 140 23.15 7.35 25.96
C LYS A 140 24.56 7.48 26.52
N SER A 141 24.94 6.56 27.40
CA SER A 141 26.24 6.59 28.11
C SER A 141 27.20 5.57 27.51
N TYR A 142 28.48 5.95 27.42
CA TYR A 142 29.58 5.08 27.06
C TYR A 142 30.25 4.50 28.35
N LYS A 143 31.05 3.46 28.18
CA LYS A 143 31.73 2.76 29.30
C LYS A 143 32.63 3.64 30.12
N ASP A 144 33.17 4.71 29.53
CA ASP A 144 34.01 5.71 30.25
C ASP A 144 33.18 6.75 31.06
N GLY A 145 31.86 6.63 31.08
CA GLY A 145 30.93 7.52 31.74
C GLY A 145 30.57 8.78 30.94
N THR A 146 31.10 8.94 29.75
CA THR A 146 30.68 10.03 28.85
C THR A 146 29.28 9.79 28.33
N THR A 147 28.45 10.86 28.26
CA THR A 147 27.06 10.78 27.78
C THR A 147 26.87 11.62 26.53
N VAL A 148 26.21 11.10 25.52
CA VAL A 148 25.74 11.83 24.34
C VAL A 148 24.27 12.12 24.49
N LYS A 149 23.86 13.38 24.25
CA LYS A 149 22.48 13.85 24.34
C LYS A 149 21.85 13.94 22.94
N ILE A 150 20.77 13.22 22.72
CA ILE A 150 20.15 13.05 21.41
C ILE A 150 18.73 13.60 21.47
N GLY A 151 18.42 14.57 20.62
CA GLY A 151 17.08 15.10 20.43
C GLY A 151 16.39 14.38 19.27
N ILE A 152 15.13 14.00 19.44
CA ILE A 152 14.32 13.31 18.43
C ILE A 152 13.03 14.11 18.24
N THR A 153 12.68 14.44 16.99
CA THR A 153 11.43 15.12 16.63
C THR A 153 10.88 14.52 15.33
N GLY A 154 9.63 14.77 14.99
CA GLY A 154 9.01 14.19 13.78
C GLY A 154 8.05 15.14 13.09
N VAL A 155 7.77 14.86 11.81
CA VAL A 155 6.81 15.58 10.97
C VAL A 155 6.05 14.60 10.08
N VAL A 156 4.83 15.00 9.68
CA VAL A 156 3.92 14.28 8.77
C VAL A 156 3.35 15.26 7.74
N PRO A 157 3.02 14.83 6.48
CA PRO A 157 2.50 15.72 5.44
C PRO A 157 1.20 16.40 5.83
N GLU A 158 1.03 17.68 5.44
CA GLU A 158 -0.20 18.44 5.67
C GLU A 158 -1.42 17.82 4.96
N GLN A 159 -1.18 16.95 3.97
CA GLN A 159 -2.21 16.22 3.21
C GLN A 159 -3.09 15.32 4.05
N ILE A 160 -2.69 14.95 5.28
CA ILE A 160 -3.54 14.21 6.21
C ILE A 160 -4.87 14.93 6.45
N MET A 161 -4.88 16.27 6.41
CA MET A 161 -6.12 17.07 6.52
C MET A 161 -7.13 16.80 5.42
N LYS A 162 -6.67 16.28 4.28
CA LYS A 162 -7.51 15.89 3.14
C LYS A 162 -7.79 14.39 3.14
N TRP A 163 -6.79 13.58 3.51
CA TRP A 163 -6.92 12.12 3.48
C TRP A 163 -7.84 11.61 4.60
N ASP A 164 -7.81 12.28 5.75
CA ASP A 164 -8.61 11.93 6.93
C ASP A 164 -9.52 13.10 7.35
N GLU A 165 -10.13 13.79 6.37
CA GLU A 165 -10.94 14.98 6.58
C GLU A 165 -12.02 14.77 7.64
N ASP A 166 -12.72 13.63 7.61
CA ASP A 166 -13.80 13.29 8.56
C ASP A 166 -13.32 13.14 10.01
N HIS A 167 -12.05 12.79 10.20
CA HIS A 167 -11.46 12.63 11.53
C HIS A 167 -10.76 13.88 12.04
N LEU A 168 -10.29 14.77 11.14
CA LEU A 168 -9.35 15.85 11.47
C LEU A 168 -9.94 17.26 11.34
N THR A 169 -10.94 17.48 10.46
CA THR A 169 -11.54 18.81 10.27
C THR A 169 -12.12 19.36 11.57
N ASP A 170 -11.85 20.63 11.85
CA ASP A 170 -12.25 21.34 13.07
C ASP A 170 -11.71 20.73 14.38
N ARG A 171 -10.76 19.80 14.32
CA ARG A 171 -10.16 19.14 15.50
C ARG A 171 -8.67 19.40 15.61
N VAL A 172 -7.94 19.44 14.48
CA VAL A 172 -6.49 19.64 14.44
C VAL A 172 -6.09 20.70 13.41
N ILE A 173 -4.87 21.19 13.56
CA ILE A 173 -4.15 22.06 12.62
C ILE A 173 -2.83 21.36 12.32
N VAL A 174 -2.47 21.28 11.03
CA VAL A 174 -1.19 20.76 10.58
C VAL A 174 -0.36 21.94 10.05
N GLU A 175 0.77 22.21 10.68
CA GLU A 175 1.70 23.26 10.28
C GLU A 175 2.61 22.77 9.15
N ASP A 176 3.17 23.70 8.35
CA ASP A 176 4.18 23.37 7.33
C ASP A 176 5.34 22.57 7.94
N MET A 177 5.68 21.44 7.34
CA MET A 177 6.71 20.52 7.86
C MET A 177 8.05 21.22 8.06
N TYR A 178 8.47 22.09 7.13
CA TYR A 178 9.74 22.80 7.22
C TYR A 178 9.76 23.82 8.36
N ASP A 179 8.72 24.64 8.46
CA ASP A 179 8.65 25.69 9.47
C ASP A 179 8.66 25.07 10.89
N ALA A 180 7.87 23.99 11.10
CA ALA A 180 7.84 23.27 12.37
C ALA A 180 9.17 22.55 12.66
N LEU A 181 9.71 21.79 11.72
CA LEU A 181 10.97 21.07 11.92
C LEU A 181 12.13 22.04 12.19
N TYR A 182 12.21 23.14 11.45
CA TYR A 182 13.21 24.19 11.68
C TYR A 182 13.12 24.73 13.10
N GLN A 183 11.92 25.06 13.58
CA GLN A 183 11.72 25.59 14.92
C GLN A 183 12.18 24.59 15.99
N TYR A 184 11.70 23.34 15.93
CA TYR A 184 11.92 22.36 17.01
C TYR A 184 13.31 21.72 16.98
N SER A 185 13.93 21.56 15.81
CA SER A 185 15.31 21.10 15.73
C SER A 185 16.29 22.14 16.29
N ASN A 186 16.08 23.45 16.03
CA ASN A 186 16.84 24.52 16.66
C ASN A 186 16.62 24.59 18.17
N GLN A 187 15.39 24.35 18.66
CA GLN A 187 15.09 24.28 20.07
C GLN A 187 15.84 23.13 20.76
N LEU A 188 15.90 21.96 20.12
CA LEU A 188 16.69 20.82 20.62
C LEU A 188 18.17 21.15 20.72
N LYS A 189 18.76 21.84 19.73
CA LYS A 189 20.13 22.33 19.79
C LYS A 189 20.30 23.32 20.94
N ALA A 190 19.36 24.24 21.15
CA ALA A 190 19.35 25.18 22.25
C ALA A 190 19.24 24.49 23.63
N PHE A 191 18.58 23.32 23.71
CA PHE A 191 18.57 22.49 24.92
C PHE A 191 19.85 21.68 25.12
N GLY A 192 20.86 21.86 24.28
CA GLY A 192 22.16 21.21 24.36
C GLY A 192 22.17 19.78 23.86
N CYS A 193 21.28 19.42 22.91
CA CYS A 193 21.38 18.15 22.23
C CYS A 193 22.58 18.14 21.28
N ASP A 194 23.44 17.16 21.45
CA ASP A 194 24.61 16.94 20.61
C ASP A 194 24.18 16.54 19.18
N ILE A 195 23.23 15.63 19.09
CA ILE A 195 22.71 15.06 17.84
C ILE A 195 21.20 15.29 17.81
N VAL A 196 20.69 15.73 16.65
CA VAL A 196 19.26 15.84 16.36
C VAL A 196 18.88 14.84 15.27
N ILE A 197 17.96 13.93 15.60
CA ILE A 197 17.33 12.97 14.68
C ILE A 197 15.96 13.51 14.29
N ALA A 198 15.72 13.68 12.99
CA ALA A 198 14.40 14.00 12.48
C ALA A 198 13.74 12.74 11.91
N LEU A 199 12.53 12.43 12.38
CA LEU A 199 11.67 11.39 11.84
C LEU A 199 10.72 12.07 10.84
N MET A 200 11.02 11.91 9.56
CA MET A 200 10.32 12.62 8.48
C MET A 200 9.40 11.64 7.77
N HIS A 201 8.12 11.55 8.19
CA HIS A 201 7.17 10.67 7.50
C HIS A 201 6.69 11.31 6.19
N THR A 202 7.59 11.41 5.23
CA THR A 202 7.41 11.99 3.88
C THR A 202 8.49 11.44 2.96
N GLY A 203 8.28 11.47 1.66
CA GLY A 203 9.22 10.96 0.66
C GLY A 203 10.31 11.95 0.25
N LEU A 204 11.36 11.44 -0.40
CA LEU A 204 12.37 12.26 -1.07
C LEU A 204 11.83 12.68 -2.43
N ASP A 205 11.66 14.00 -2.62
CA ASP A 205 11.19 14.57 -3.88
C ASP A 205 12.27 14.44 -4.97
N GLN A 206 11.93 13.75 -6.06
CA GLN A 206 12.82 13.57 -7.20
C GLN A 206 12.85 14.78 -8.13
N GLU A 207 11.86 15.65 -8.09
CA GLU A 207 11.79 16.88 -8.90
C GLU A 207 12.60 18.03 -8.28
N GLN A 208 13.14 17.84 -7.08
CA GLN A 208 13.99 18.82 -6.36
C GLN A 208 13.34 20.21 -6.23
N LEU A 209 12.07 20.22 -5.91
CA LEU A 209 11.27 21.43 -5.77
C LEU A 209 11.69 22.21 -4.51
N GLU A 210 12.80 22.93 -4.60
CA GLU A 210 13.22 23.86 -3.57
C GLU A 210 12.12 24.91 -3.32
N ASN A 211 11.76 25.15 -2.06
CA ASN A 211 10.84 26.20 -1.60
C ASN A 211 9.33 26.03 -1.90
N MET A 212 8.84 24.88 -2.29
CA MET A 212 7.39 24.67 -2.39
C MET A 212 6.80 24.27 -1.01
N LYS A 213 5.88 25.11 -0.50
CA LYS A 213 5.07 24.78 0.68
C LYS A 213 3.90 23.89 0.28
N GLY A 214 3.51 22.96 1.16
CA GLY A 214 2.30 22.14 0.99
C GLY A 214 2.41 21.05 -0.08
N ILE A 215 3.62 20.64 -0.49
CA ILE A 215 3.83 19.41 -1.25
C ILE A 215 3.96 18.21 -0.29
N GLU A 216 3.62 17.02 -0.77
CA GLU A 216 3.58 15.81 0.04
C GLU A 216 4.99 15.30 0.38
N ASN A 217 5.88 15.22 -0.62
CA ASN A 217 7.21 14.64 -0.48
C ASN A 217 8.29 15.73 -0.36
N GLN A 218 8.73 16.04 0.86
CA GLN A 218 9.56 17.19 1.16
C GLN A 218 10.96 16.88 1.75
N VAL A 219 11.42 15.63 1.80
CA VAL A 219 12.72 15.30 2.42
C VAL A 219 13.87 16.13 1.84
N TYR A 220 13.89 16.37 0.52
CA TYR A 220 14.93 17.16 -0.12
C TYR A 220 14.99 18.61 0.43
N ARG A 221 13.84 19.20 0.74
CA ARG A 221 13.75 20.52 1.38
C ARG A 221 14.12 20.48 2.87
N LEU A 222 13.63 19.45 3.60
CA LEU A 222 13.81 19.31 5.03
C LEU A 222 15.27 19.00 5.41
N ALA A 223 15.98 18.21 4.59
CA ALA A 223 17.38 17.84 4.80
C ALA A 223 18.36 19.03 4.67
N GLN A 224 17.91 20.21 4.23
CA GLN A 224 18.70 21.43 4.21
C GLN A 224 18.76 22.14 5.57
N ILE A 225 17.93 21.74 6.55
CA ILE A 225 17.88 22.35 7.87
C ILE A 225 19.16 22.00 8.65
N GLU A 226 20.04 22.97 8.85
CA GLU A 226 21.38 22.77 9.45
C GLU A 226 21.35 22.18 10.87
N SER A 227 20.26 22.38 11.62
CA SER A 227 20.10 21.83 12.97
C SER A 227 19.70 20.36 13.01
N VAL A 228 19.40 19.75 11.87
CA VAL A 228 19.13 18.31 11.71
C VAL A 228 20.42 17.61 11.31
N ASP A 229 20.94 16.73 12.18
CA ASP A 229 22.19 16.00 11.92
C ASP A 229 21.98 14.70 11.16
N THR A 230 20.82 14.06 11.37
CA THR A 230 20.47 12.79 10.75
C THR A 230 18.94 12.64 10.71
N PHE A 231 18.45 11.81 9.79
CA PHE A 231 17.01 11.63 9.64
C PHE A 231 16.64 10.22 9.17
N VAL A 232 15.43 9.80 9.53
CA VAL A 232 14.75 8.64 8.98
C VAL A 232 13.55 9.14 8.19
N PHE A 233 13.27 8.55 7.03
CA PHE A 233 12.13 8.93 6.23
C PHE A 233 11.38 7.70 5.67
N GLY A 234 10.17 7.92 5.13
CA GLY A 234 9.26 6.84 4.74
C GLY A 234 8.18 7.28 3.76
N HIS A 235 6.94 6.79 3.98
CA HIS A 235 5.72 7.13 3.25
C HIS A 235 5.67 6.58 1.80
N THR A 236 6.74 6.66 1.05
CA THR A 236 6.80 6.20 -0.36
C THR A 236 7.18 4.72 -0.52
N HIS A 237 7.46 4.01 0.58
CA HIS A 237 7.85 2.60 0.60
C HIS A 237 9.08 2.26 -0.25
N GLN A 238 9.96 3.23 -0.50
CA GLN A 238 11.17 3.09 -1.32
C GLN A 238 12.39 2.80 -0.45
N GLN A 239 13.55 2.53 -1.08
CA GLN A 239 14.79 2.24 -0.39
C GLN A 239 15.80 3.38 -0.52
N PHE A 240 16.31 3.87 0.62
CA PHE A 240 17.45 4.79 0.67
C PHE A 240 18.41 4.45 1.83
N PRO A 241 19.73 4.39 1.59
CA PRO A 241 20.38 4.36 0.28
C PRO A 241 19.97 3.12 -0.53
N GLY A 242 19.82 3.28 -1.84
CA GLY A 242 19.32 2.20 -2.70
C GLY A 242 19.04 2.64 -4.14
N PRO A 243 18.46 1.75 -4.94
CA PRO A 243 18.30 1.98 -6.38
C PRO A 243 17.24 3.04 -6.71
N ASP A 244 16.34 3.38 -5.77
CA ASP A 244 15.19 4.23 -6.06
C ASP A 244 15.57 5.73 -6.18
N TYR A 245 16.70 6.13 -5.58
CA TYR A 245 17.12 7.53 -5.51
C TYR A 245 18.52 7.74 -6.11
N VAL A 246 18.63 7.59 -7.42
CA VAL A 246 19.90 7.75 -8.15
C VAL A 246 19.91 9.04 -8.96
N ASN A 247 21.11 9.65 -9.11
CA ASN A 247 21.34 10.84 -9.92
C ASN A 247 20.57 12.10 -9.47
N ILE A 248 20.25 12.22 -8.18
CA ILE A 248 19.67 13.41 -7.58
C ILE A 248 20.82 14.28 -7.05
N PRO A 249 20.93 15.57 -7.43
CA PRO A 249 21.95 16.47 -6.88
C PRO A 249 21.93 16.50 -5.34
N GLU A 250 23.10 16.68 -4.72
CA GLU A 250 23.29 16.70 -3.25
C GLU A 250 22.83 15.41 -2.52
N VAL A 251 22.52 14.34 -3.27
CA VAL A 251 22.22 13.02 -2.73
C VAL A 251 23.38 12.07 -2.99
N ASP A 252 24.07 11.68 -1.93
CA ASP A 252 25.16 10.68 -1.95
C ASP A 252 24.60 9.31 -1.53
N ASN A 253 24.24 8.52 -2.50
CA ASN A 253 23.65 7.19 -2.32
C ASN A 253 24.65 6.12 -1.83
N GLU A 254 25.96 6.42 -1.81
CA GLU A 254 26.98 5.51 -1.28
C GLU A 254 27.11 5.64 0.25
N SER A 255 27.15 6.87 0.76
CA SER A 255 27.19 7.12 2.20
C SER A 255 25.80 7.25 2.83
N GLY A 256 24.74 7.40 2.04
CA GLY A 256 23.37 7.65 2.47
C GLY A 256 23.19 9.06 3.01
N ARG A 257 23.76 10.06 2.35
CA ARG A 257 23.72 11.46 2.77
C ARG A 257 22.90 12.30 1.78
N VAL A 258 22.07 13.19 2.31
CA VAL A 258 21.37 14.23 1.56
C VAL A 258 21.81 15.57 2.12
N PHE A 259 22.43 16.43 1.30
CA PHE A 259 23.17 17.62 1.72
C PHE A 259 24.23 17.27 2.79
N HIS A 260 24.07 17.78 4.00
CA HIS A 260 25.01 17.54 5.10
C HIS A 260 24.60 16.37 6.02
N ALA A 261 23.32 15.98 6.03
CA ALA A 261 22.76 15.02 6.98
C ALA A 261 22.71 13.58 6.44
N TYR A 262 22.91 12.60 7.31
CA TYR A 262 22.77 11.18 6.98
C TYR A 262 21.32 10.73 7.14
N GLY A 263 20.76 10.10 6.10
CA GLY A 263 19.38 9.64 6.07
C GLY A 263 19.24 8.15 5.76
N VAL A 264 18.10 7.56 6.12
CA VAL A 264 17.76 6.18 5.76
C VAL A 264 16.25 6.04 5.52
N GLN A 265 15.86 5.28 4.48
CA GLN A 265 14.49 4.80 4.25
C GLN A 265 14.52 3.28 4.09
N PRO A 266 14.05 2.51 5.10
CA PRO A 266 14.11 1.05 5.09
C PRO A 266 12.87 0.37 4.50
N VAL A 267 12.41 0.80 3.32
CA VAL A 267 11.27 0.22 2.59
C VAL A 267 9.97 0.26 3.43
N CYS A 268 9.35 -0.88 3.72
CA CYS A 268 8.11 -0.98 4.51
C CYS A 268 7.92 -2.39 5.09
N PHE A 269 6.83 -2.58 5.86
CA PHE A 269 6.33 -3.86 6.39
C PHE A 269 7.35 -4.61 7.26
N ALA A 270 8.29 -3.89 7.87
CA ALA A 270 9.41 -4.47 8.60
C ALA A 270 10.18 -5.53 7.77
N SER A 271 10.25 -5.35 6.45
CA SER A 271 11.03 -6.17 5.52
C SER A 271 12.52 -5.83 5.53
N HIS A 272 12.83 -4.61 5.94
CA HIS A 272 14.18 -4.07 6.01
C HIS A 272 14.38 -3.31 7.32
N LEU A 273 15.63 -3.22 7.76
CA LEU A 273 16.06 -2.41 8.90
C LEU A 273 17.00 -1.31 8.41
N GLY A 274 16.67 -0.06 8.70
CA GLY A 274 17.55 1.07 8.48
C GLY A 274 18.63 1.12 9.54
N ARG A 275 19.86 1.50 9.14
CA ARG A 275 20.95 1.70 10.07
C ARG A 275 21.79 2.89 9.64
N ILE A 276 22.01 3.82 10.60
CA ILE A 276 22.93 4.96 10.44
C ILE A 276 24.01 4.82 11.50
N ASP A 277 25.25 4.63 11.08
CA ASP A 277 26.40 4.56 11.97
C ASP A 277 27.19 5.88 11.91
N LEU A 278 27.36 6.52 13.05
CA LEU A 278 28.06 7.81 13.20
C LEU A 278 29.32 7.64 14.04
N THR A 279 30.41 8.30 13.62
CA THR A 279 31.61 8.50 14.43
C THR A 279 31.60 9.91 14.97
N LEU A 280 31.74 10.04 16.30
CA LEU A 280 31.62 11.29 17.03
C LEU A 280 32.96 11.67 17.64
N GLU A 281 33.31 12.94 17.55
CA GLU A 281 34.42 13.56 18.26
C GLU A 281 33.87 14.40 19.39
N LYS A 282 34.39 14.21 20.62
CA LYS A 282 34.04 15.04 21.79
C LYS A 282 34.81 16.34 21.73
N THR A 283 34.11 17.46 21.79
CA THR A 283 34.66 18.83 21.83
C THR A 283 34.30 19.50 23.14
N GLU A 284 34.75 20.74 23.36
CA GLU A 284 34.33 21.55 24.50
C GLU A 284 32.83 21.93 24.47
N GLN A 285 32.21 21.90 23.29
CA GLN A 285 30.81 22.30 23.07
C GLN A 285 29.85 21.10 22.94
N GLY A 286 30.32 19.87 23.20
CA GLY A 286 29.54 18.64 23.02
C GLY A 286 30.16 17.72 21.96
N PHE A 287 29.35 16.98 21.23
CA PHE A 287 29.80 16.06 20.20
C PHE A 287 29.64 16.63 18.79
N LYS A 288 30.60 16.31 17.92
CA LYS A 288 30.56 16.62 16.50
C LYS A 288 30.63 15.30 15.67
N ILE A 289 29.81 15.18 14.67
CA ILE A 289 29.89 14.09 13.67
C ILE A 289 31.13 14.35 12.80
N VAL A 290 32.05 13.39 12.76
CA VAL A 290 33.24 13.45 11.91
C VAL A 290 33.18 12.49 10.74
N ASN A 291 32.34 11.44 10.83
CA ASN A 291 32.05 10.51 9.75
C ASN A 291 30.73 9.80 10.02
N GLY A 292 30.07 9.30 8.97
CA GLY A 292 28.87 8.51 9.06
C GLY A 292 28.63 7.66 7.83
N LYS A 293 27.73 6.69 7.95
CA LYS A 293 27.24 5.88 6.86
C LYS A 293 25.85 5.36 7.16
N SER A 294 24.95 5.49 6.20
CA SER A 294 23.66 4.83 6.22
C SER A 294 23.68 3.54 5.44
N SER A 295 22.87 2.59 5.82
CA SER A 295 22.66 1.31 5.13
C SER A 295 21.26 0.78 5.37
N VAL A 296 20.75 0.00 4.45
CA VAL A 296 19.50 -0.74 4.56
C VAL A 296 19.83 -2.23 4.61
N ILE A 297 19.34 -2.92 5.62
CA ILE A 297 19.57 -4.34 5.87
C ILE A 297 18.29 -5.08 5.50
N GLU A 298 18.32 -5.85 4.42
CA GLU A 298 17.22 -6.77 4.09
C GLU A 298 17.09 -7.84 5.18
N LEU A 299 15.87 -8.08 5.67
CA LEU A 299 15.62 -9.04 6.73
C LEU A 299 15.15 -10.37 6.13
N LYS A 300 15.96 -11.42 6.30
CA LYS A 300 15.63 -12.78 5.89
C LYS A 300 15.66 -13.70 7.11
N SER A 301 14.66 -14.53 7.25
CA SER A 301 14.59 -15.48 8.37
C SER A 301 15.74 -16.49 8.39
N SER A 302 16.42 -16.72 7.24
CA SER A 302 17.65 -17.52 7.16
C SER A 302 18.85 -16.86 7.86
N ASP A 303 18.84 -15.53 8.00
CA ASP A 303 19.99 -14.72 8.40
C ASP A 303 19.84 -14.14 9.81
N VAL A 304 18.69 -14.40 10.45
CA VAL A 304 18.36 -13.88 11.78
C VAL A 304 17.90 -15.03 12.67
N GLU A 305 18.56 -15.18 13.82
CA GLU A 305 18.05 -16.05 14.89
C GLU A 305 16.85 -15.37 15.54
N ILE A 306 15.68 -16.00 15.39
CA ILE A 306 14.43 -15.43 15.88
C ILE A 306 14.36 -15.55 17.41
N ASN A 307 14.12 -14.43 18.10
CA ASN A 307 13.84 -14.43 19.52
C ASN A 307 12.44 -14.99 19.78
N THR A 308 12.36 -16.15 20.43
CA THR A 308 11.08 -16.82 20.75
C THR A 308 10.21 -16.01 21.70
N HIS A 309 10.78 -15.13 22.52
CA HIS A 309 10.02 -14.21 23.36
C HIS A 309 9.08 -13.31 22.53
N PHE A 310 9.51 -12.82 21.39
CA PHE A 310 8.65 -12.01 20.50
C PHE A 310 7.50 -12.82 19.88
N ILE A 311 7.73 -14.13 19.65
CA ILE A 311 6.65 -15.04 19.22
C ILE A 311 5.61 -15.17 20.35
N ASP A 312 6.08 -15.38 21.60
CA ASP A 312 5.20 -15.53 22.77
C ASP A 312 4.39 -14.26 23.04
N VAL A 313 5.02 -13.09 22.94
CA VAL A 313 4.36 -11.78 23.07
C VAL A 313 3.23 -11.59 22.04
N ASN A 314 3.45 -12.04 20.79
CA ASN A 314 2.46 -11.93 19.72
C ASN A 314 1.37 -13.00 19.77
N GLN A 315 1.51 -14.06 20.57
CA GLN A 315 0.66 -15.26 20.51
C GLN A 315 -0.83 -14.95 20.69
N THR A 316 -1.18 -14.08 21.63
CA THR A 316 -2.58 -13.70 21.89
C THR A 316 -3.19 -12.94 20.70
N ALA A 317 -2.45 -11.98 20.14
CA ALA A 317 -2.89 -11.23 18.98
C ALA A 317 -2.98 -12.13 17.74
N HIS A 318 -1.99 -12.99 17.51
CA HIS A 318 -1.99 -13.98 16.44
C HIS A 318 -3.24 -14.88 16.49
N GLN A 319 -3.55 -15.46 17.66
CA GLN A 319 -4.76 -16.27 17.82
C GLN A 319 -6.02 -15.44 17.61
N GLY A 320 -6.03 -14.20 18.12
CA GLY A 320 -7.15 -13.28 17.92
C GLY A 320 -7.43 -12.99 16.43
N VAL A 321 -6.39 -12.78 15.61
CA VAL A 321 -6.54 -12.61 14.16
C VAL A 321 -7.04 -13.88 13.49
N LEU A 322 -6.53 -15.06 13.87
CA LEU A 322 -7.02 -16.34 13.33
C LEU A 322 -8.51 -16.55 13.60
N ASP A 323 -8.99 -16.13 14.76
CA ASP A 323 -10.41 -16.21 15.11
C ASP A 323 -11.23 -15.10 14.41
N TYR A 324 -10.65 -13.91 14.26
CA TYR A 324 -11.25 -12.76 13.57
C TYR A 324 -11.52 -13.05 12.10
N VAL A 325 -10.54 -13.58 11.37
CA VAL A 325 -10.69 -13.87 9.93
C VAL A 325 -11.69 -15.00 9.64
N LYS A 326 -11.99 -15.84 10.63
CA LYS A 326 -12.99 -16.92 10.56
C LYS A 326 -14.42 -16.45 10.84
N GLN A 327 -14.63 -15.18 11.18
CA GLN A 327 -15.97 -14.68 11.44
C GLN A 327 -16.86 -14.83 10.19
N PRO A 328 -18.05 -15.46 10.33
CA PRO A 328 -18.94 -15.68 9.19
C PRO A 328 -19.54 -14.37 8.70
N ILE A 329 -19.57 -14.21 7.38
CA ILE A 329 -20.18 -13.07 6.69
C ILE A 329 -21.31 -13.47 5.75
N GLY A 330 -21.48 -14.77 5.51
CA GLY A 330 -22.54 -15.29 4.63
C GLY A 330 -22.40 -16.77 4.36
N MET A 331 -23.13 -17.23 3.36
CA MET A 331 -23.11 -18.61 2.84
C MET A 331 -23.12 -18.59 1.32
N THR A 332 -22.44 -19.55 0.69
CA THR A 332 -22.55 -19.80 -0.75
C THR A 332 -22.85 -21.28 -1.04
N LYS A 333 -23.60 -21.53 -2.13
CA LYS A 333 -23.95 -22.87 -2.59
C LYS A 333 -22.97 -23.42 -3.62
N HIS A 334 -22.14 -22.55 -4.19
CA HIS A 334 -21.29 -22.86 -5.31
C HIS A 334 -19.82 -22.58 -5.00
N HIS A 335 -18.94 -23.21 -5.73
CA HIS A 335 -17.54 -22.82 -5.80
C HIS A 335 -17.41 -21.55 -6.65
N HIS A 336 -16.54 -20.62 -6.24
CA HIS A 336 -16.24 -19.38 -6.93
C HIS A 336 -14.74 -19.21 -7.09
N ASP A 337 -14.31 -18.80 -8.29
CA ASP A 337 -12.89 -18.66 -8.60
C ASP A 337 -12.59 -17.51 -9.56
N SER A 338 -11.30 -17.22 -9.74
CA SER A 338 -10.80 -16.26 -10.73
C SER A 338 -9.96 -16.92 -11.85
N TYR A 339 -9.98 -18.25 -11.99
CA TYR A 339 -9.13 -18.96 -12.96
C TYR A 339 -9.28 -18.46 -14.39
N PHE A 340 -10.49 -18.12 -14.79
CA PHE A 340 -10.81 -17.71 -16.14
C PHE A 340 -11.31 -16.26 -16.24
N ALA A 341 -11.07 -15.45 -15.19
CA ALA A 341 -11.61 -14.10 -15.09
C ALA A 341 -11.21 -13.15 -16.24
N GLN A 342 -10.06 -13.39 -16.89
CA GLN A 342 -9.61 -12.57 -18.02
C GLN A 342 -10.27 -12.95 -19.36
N VAL A 343 -10.80 -14.15 -19.50
CA VAL A 343 -11.35 -14.66 -20.78
C VAL A 343 -12.81 -15.12 -20.68
N GLY A 344 -13.27 -15.39 -19.47
CA GLY A 344 -14.60 -15.89 -19.15
C GLY A 344 -15.37 -14.99 -18.19
N THR A 345 -16.03 -15.61 -17.22
CA THR A 345 -16.77 -14.94 -16.14
C THR A 345 -16.15 -15.26 -14.78
N SER A 346 -16.35 -14.39 -13.79
CA SER A 346 -15.93 -14.64 -12.40
C SER A 346 -16.80 -13.85 -11.42
N THR A 347 -17.50 -14.57 -10.54
CA THR A 347 -18.31 -13.95 -9.47
C THR A 347 -17.46 -13.18 -8.49
N VAL A 348 -16.26 -13.68 -8.16
CA VAL A 348 -15.34 -13.03 -7.19
C VAL A 348 -14.70 -11.76 -7.75
N VAL A 349 -14.67 -11.59 -9.06
CA VAL A 349 -14.25 -10.32 -9.69
C VAL A 349 -15.45 -9.38 -9.82
N GLU A 350 -16.60 -9.88 -10.27
CA GLU A 350 -17.80 -9.05 -10.48
C GLU A 350 -18.41 -8.54 -9.15
N VAL A 351 -18.26 -9.28 -8.04
CA VAL A 351 -18.80 -8.84 -6.74
C VAL A 351 -18.20 -7.53 -6.28
N ILE A 352 -16.95 -7.22 -6.64
CA ILE A 352 -16.29 -5.95 -6.34
C ILE A 352 -17.06 -4.79 -6.99
N ALA A 353 -17.36 -4.91 -8.28
CA ALA A 353 -18.12 -3.90 -9.03
C ALA A 353 -19.56 -3.76 -8.51
N LYS A 354 -20.23 -4.90 -8.21
CA LYS A 354 -21.59 -4.89 -7.64
C LYS A 354 -21.64 -4.24 -6.26
N ALA A 355 -20.66 -4.52 -5.40
CA ALA A 355 -20.56 -3.95 -4.07
C ALA A 355 -20.34 -2.42 -4.16
N GLY A 356 -19.41 -1.99 -5.03
CA GLY A 356 -19.16 -0.57 -5.29
C GLY A 356 -20.40 0.16 -5.80
N LYS A 357 -21.10 -0.42 -6.79
CA LYS A 357 -22.34 0.15 -7.32
C LYS A 357 -23.42 0.27 -6.25
N TYR A 358 -23.63 -0.79 -5.47
CA TYR A 358 -24.61 -0.79 -4.38
C TYR A 358 -24.28 0.29 -3.34
N ALA A 359 -23.04 0.42 -2.90
CA ALA A 359 -22.62 1.44 -1.93
C ALA A 359 -22.92 2.85 -2.45
N VAL A 360 -22.53 3.16 -3.69
CA VAL A 360 -22.78 4.47 -4.30
C VAL A 360 -24.28 4.73 -4.50
N GLU A 361 -25.08 3.73 -4.89
CA GLU A 361 -26.53 3.86 -4.97
C GLU A 361 -27.16 4.16 -3.60
N GLN A 362 -26.65 3.58 -2.50
CA GLN A 362 -27.11 3.92 -1.15
C GLN A 362 -26.79 5.38 -0.78
N MET A 363 -25.58 5.85 -1.10
CA MET A 363 -25.19 7.26 -0.87
C MET A 363 -26.12 8.24 -1.63
N ILE A 364 -26.44 7.92 -2.89
CA ILE A 364 -27.37 8.73 -3.70
C ILE A 364 -28.76 8.74 -3.07
N ASN A 365 -29.28 7.57 -2.68
CA ASN A 365 -30.61 7.43 -2.08
C ASN A 365 -30.73 8.14 -0.73
N ASN A 366 -29.64 8.18 0.05
CA ASN A 366 -29.54 8.86 1.33
C ASN A 366 -29.24 10.36 1.19
N HIS A 367 -29.16 10.89 -0.03
CA HIS A 367 -28.82 12.29 -0.33
C HIS A 367 -27.41 12.73 0.10
N GLN A 368 -26.49 11.77 0.32
CA GLN A 368 -25.09 12.01 0.68
C GLN A 368 -24.23 12.30 -0.57
N LEU A 369 -24.68 11.83 -1.74
CA LEU A 369 -23.94 12.00 -3.00
C LEU A 369 -24.88 12.44 -4.12
N LYS A 370 -24.42 13.39 -4.95
CA LYS A 370 -25.07 13.80 -6.19
C LYS A 370 -24.11 13.67 -7.36
N LEU A 371 -24.41 12.77 -8.28
CA LEU A 371 -23.61 12.57 -9.48
C LEU A 371 -24.01 13.56 -10.59
N ALA A 372 -23.02 13.94 -11.41
CA ALA A 372 -23.23 14.79 -12.58
C ALA A 372 -23.91 14.03 -13.73
N SER A 373 -23.68 12.72 -13.84
CA SER A 373 -24.32 11.83 -14.82
C SER A 373 -25.05 10.70 -14.13
N THR A 374 -26.21 10.33 -14.67
CA THR A 374 -26.98 9.14 -14.27
C THR A 374 -26.57 7.88 -15.03
N ASN A 375 -25.68 8.00 -16.02
CA ASN A 375 -25.11 6.84 -16.73
C ASN A 375 -23.96 6.29 -15.87
N ILE A 376 -24.28 5.37 -14.96
CA ILE A 376 -23.32 4.81 -14.02
C ILE A 376 -22.78 3.49 -14.59
N ILE A 377 -21.45 3.36 -14.59
CA ILE A 377 -20.72 2.16 -14.97
C ILE A 377 -19.91 1.70 -13.77
N SER A 378 -19.98 0.43 -13.40
CA SER A 378 -19.14 -0.15 -12.36
C SER A 378 -18.01 -0.98 -12.97
N THR A 379 -16.81 -0.89 -12.39
CA THR A 379 -15.64 -1.63 -12.86
C THR A 379 -15.01 -2.46 -11.76
N SER A 380 -14.38 -3.55 -12.18
CA SER A 380 -13.40 -4.27 -11.38
C SER A 380 -12.37 -4.93 -12.30
N ALA A 381 -11.24 -5.36 -11.72
CA ALA A 381 -10.18 -6.04 -12.48
C ALA A 381 -9.81 -7.37 -11.81
N PRO A 382 -9.32 -8.37 -12.59
CA PRO A 382 -8.79 -9.62 -12.04
C PRO A 382 -7.48 -9.39 -11.28
N ILE A 383 -7.57 -9.10 -9.99
CA ILE A 383 -6.42 -8.74 -9.14
C ILE A 383 -5.52 -9.96 -8.94
N LYS A 384 -6.12 -11.14 -8.74
CA LYS A 384 -5.46 -12.43 -8.64
C LYS A 384 -5.83 -13.29 -9.84
N ALA A 385 -4.95 -13.41 -10.81
CA ALA A 385 -5.11 -14.18 -12.04
C ALA A 385 -3.76 -14.73 -12.53
N GLY A 386 -2.99 -15.33 -11.62
CA GLY A 386 -1.75 -16.02 -11.95
C GLY A 386 -0.54 -15.12 -12.16
N ARG A 387 -0.49 -13.94 -11.55
CA ARG A 387 0.68 -13.05 -11.65
C ARG A 387 1.85 -13.55 -10.80
N ASP A 388 1.56 -13.96 -9.59
CA ASP A 388 2.54 -14.36 -8.58
C ASP A 388 2.66 -15.90 -8.48
N GLY A 389 2.31 -16.60 -9.58
CA GLY A 389 2.42 -18.06 -9.71
C GLY A 389 1.09 -18.79 -9.86
N VAL A 390 1.15 -20.11 -10.04
CA VAL A 390 -0.01 -20.98 -10.36
C VAL A 390 -1.06 -21.04 -9.24
N ASN A 391 -0.74 -20.59 -8.04
CA ASN A 391 -1.64 -20.53 -6.90
C ASN A 391 -2.18 -19.10 -6.65
N ASP A 392 -1.79 -18.11 -7.44
CA ASP A 392 -2.23 -16.72 -7.31
C ASP A 392 -3.60 -16.52 -7.97
N TYR A 393 -4.60 -17.20 -7.45
CA TYR A 393 -6.01 -17.11 -7.85
C TYR A 393 -6.88 -17.02 -6.61
N ILE A 394 -8.09 -16.47 -6.77
CA ILE A 394 -9.11 -16.51 -5.73
C ILE A 394 -9.81 -17.86 -5.87
N GLU A 395 -9.96 -18.56 -4.75
CA GLU A 395 -10.74 -19.79 -4.60
C GLU A 395 -11.62 -19.66 -3.36
N ILE A 396 -12.91 -19.89 -3.51
CA ILE A 396 -13.90 -19.91 -2.43
C ILE A 396 -14.79 -21.12 -2.64
N ASP A 397 -14.72 -22.08 -1.72
CA ASP A 397 -15.54 -23.28 -1.77
C ASP A 397 -16.98 -23.02 -1.33
N SER A 398 -17.89 -23.90 -1.72
CA SER A 398 -19.27 -23.88 -1.21
C SER A 398 -19.31 -24.10 0.30
N GLY A 399 -20.13 -23.32 1.00
CA GLY A 399 -20.25 -23.38 2.44
C GLY A 399 -20.36 -22.02 3.10
N GLU A 400 -19.83 -21.90 4.30
CA GLU A 400 -19.76 -20.65 5.03
C GLU A 400 -18.72 -19.72 4.42
N LEU A 401 -19.13 -18.48 4.19
CA LEU A 401 -18.24 -17.38 3.79
C LEU A 401 -17.76 -16.64 5.03
N THR A 402 -16.47 -16.36 5.08
CA THR A 402 -15.81 -15.71 6.20
C THR A 402 -15.19 -14.37 5.81
N LEU A 403 -14.74 -13.58 6.79
CA LEU A 403 -13.96 -12.37 6.52
C LEU A 403 -12.73 -12.67 5.67
N LYS A 404 -12.07 -13.81 5.88
CA LYS A 404 -10.95 -14.26 5.07
C LYS A 404 -11.30 -14.31 3.58
N ASP A 405 -12.51 -14.77 3.23
CA ASP A 405 -12.94 -14.85 1.82
C ASP A 405 -13.12 -13.46 1.21
N ALA A 406 -13.72 -12.51 1.93
CA ALA A 406 -13.83 -11.13 1.46
C ALA A 406 -12.46 -10.47 1.27
N ILE A 407 -11.52 -10.70 2.17
CA ILE A 407 -10.17 -10.18 2.08
C ILE A 407 -9.39 -10.86 0.94
N ASN A 408 -9.62 -12.16 0.70
CA ASN A 408 -9.04 -12.87 -0.45
C ASN A 408 -9.58 -12.33 -1.78
N ILE A 409 -10.85 -11.91 -1.83
CA ILE A 409 -11.45 -11.20 -2.98
C ILE A 409 -10.74 -9.87 -3.22
N TYR A 410 -10.47 -9.07 -2.15
CA TYR A 410 -9.83 -7.77 -2.27
C TYR A 410 -8.87 -7.49 -1.11
N ARG A 411 -7.59 -7.74 -1.31
CA ARG A 411 -6.55 -7.64 -0.25
C ARG A 411 -5.97 -6.24 -0.02
N PHE A 412 -6.22 -5.30 -0.94
CA PHE A 412 -5.62 -3.98 -0.88
C PHE A 412 -6.47 -2.99 -0.07
N PRO A 413 -5.87 -2.04 0.66
CA PRO A 413 -6.58 -1.01 1.42
C PRO A 413 -7.06 0.15 0.52
N ASN A 414 -7.48 -0.16 -0.70
CA ASN A 414 -7.97 0.85 -1.62
C ASN A 414 -9.38 1.32 -1.23
N LYS A 415 -9.64 2.58 -1.54
CA LYS A 415 -10.92 3.25 -1.30
C LYS A 415 -11.78 3.27 -2.56
N MET A 416 -13.09 3.37 -2.36
CA MET A 416 -14.02 3.56 -3.46
C MET A 416 -13.80 4.95 -4.07
N SER A 417 -13.78 5.03 -5.39
CA SER A 417 -13.60 6.27 -6.15
C SER A 417 -14.50 6.29 -7.38
N ALA A 418 -14.71 7.45 -7.95
CA ALA A 418 -15.45 7.61 -9.18
C ALA A 418 -14.86 8.72 -10.07
N VAL A 419 -15.09 8.61 -11.37
CA VAL A 419 -14.71 9.63 -12.35
C VAL A 419 -15.85 9.94 -13.31
N ASN A 420 -15.99 11.21 -13.68
CA ASN A 420 -16.81 11.59 -14.82
C ASN A 420 -15.94 11.59 -16.07
N VAL A 421 -16.39 10.88 -17.09
CA VAL A 421 -15.70 10.75 -18.38
C VAL A 421 -16.67 10.92 -19.54
N SER A 422 -16.18 11.43 -20.67
CA SER A 422 -16.92 11.38 -21.93
C SER A 422 -16.84 9.98 -22.57
N GLY A 423 -17.78 9.66 -23.47
CA GLY A 423 -17.76 8.39 -24.20
C GLY A 423 -16.47 8.21 -25.02
N ARG A 424 -15.84 9.30 -25.49
CA ARG A 424 -14.52 9.27 -26.10
C ARG A 424 -13.44 8.73 -25.13
N VAL A 425 -13.35 9.29 -23.94
CA VAL A 425 -12.38 8.84 -22.91
C VAL A 425 -12.70 7.42 -22.43
N LEU A 426 -13.98 7.11 -22.24
CA LEU A 426 -14.42 5.75 -21.90
C LEU A 426 -13.96 4.72 -22.92
N ARG A 427 -14.10 5.00 -24.21
CA ARG A 427 -13.63 4.11 -25.29
C ARG A 427 -12.11 3.89 -25.23
N GLU A 428 -11.33 4.95 -25.01
CA GLU A 428 -9.87 4.83 -24.89
C GLU A 428 -9.49 4.02 -23.62
N TRP A 429 -10.24 4.15 -22.53
CA TRP A 429 -10.02 3.34 -21.33
C TRP A 429 -10.30 1.85 -21.56
N VAL A 430 -11.41 1.53 -22.24
CA VAL A 430 -11.71 0.15 -22.66
C VAL A 430 -10.62 -0.39 -23.60
N GLU A 431 -10.15 0.40 -24.57
CA GLU A 431 -9.03 0.03 -25.46
C GLU A 431 -7.73 -0.28 -24.70
N TRP A 432 -7.42 0.52 -23.66
CA TRP A 432 -6.27 0.24 -22.81
C TRP A 432 -6.47 -1.07 -22.01
N SER A 433 -7.62 -1.26 -21.41
CA SER A 433 -7.93 -2.45 -20.60
C SER A 433 -7.82 -3.75 -21.42
N VAL A 434 -8.25 -3.75 -22.68
CA VAL A 434 -8.16 -4.94 -23.58
C VAL A 434 -6.78 -5.10 -24.23
N SER A 435 -5.82 -4.24 -23.92
CA SER A 435 -4.44 -4.39 -24.40
C SER A 435 -3.72 -5.58 -23.77
N CYS A 436 -4.33 -6.26 -22.79
CA CYS A 436 -3.88 -7.56 -22.27
C CYS A 436 -3.96 -8.70 -23.30
N PHE A 437 -4.78 -8.57 -24.34
CA PHE A 437 -4.87 -9.59 -25.38
C PHE A 437 -3.81 -9.42 -26.47
N ASN A 438 -3.27 -10.53 -26.94
CA ASN A 438 -2.44 -10.61 -28.13
C ASN A 438 -3.29 -10.66 -29.42
N THR A 439 -2.63 -10.68 -30.56
CA THR A 439 -3.28 -10.88 -31.86
C THR A 439 -3.54 -12.38 -32.14
N THR A 440 -4.40 -12.67 -33.13
CA THR A 440 -4.83 -14.03 -33.50
C THR A 440 -3.71 -14.97 -33.92
N ASP A 441 -2.58 -14.44 -34.35
CA ASP A 441 -1.37 -15.18 -34.81
C ASP A 441 -0.36 -15.42 -33.69
N SER A 442 -0.64 -14.96 -32.47
CA SER A 442 0.19 -15.24 -31.31
C SER A 442 -0.07 -16.63 -30.73
N GLU A 443 0.96 -17.22 -30.08
CA GLU A 443 0.86 -18.53 -29.45
C GLU A 443 -0.20 -18.55 -28.32
N TYR A 444 -0.25 -17.49 -27.53
CA TYR A 444 -1.21 -17.31 -26.44
C TYR A 444 -2.04 -16.05 -26.67
N MET A 445 -3.33 -16.11 -26.36
CA MET A 445 -4.23 -14.98 -26.49
C MET A 445 -4.03 -13.89 -25.43
N LEU A 446 -3.46 -14.22 -24.26
CA LEU A 446 -3.12 -13.27 -23.20
C LEU A 446 -1.63 -12.96 -23.24
N LYS A 447 -1.28 -11.71 -23.00
CA LYS A 447 0.10 -11.29 -22.71
C LYS A 447 0.55 -11.84 -21.37
N ASP A 448 1.86 -11.91 -21.15
CA ASP A 448 2.42 -12.23 -19.85
C ASP A 448 1.88 -11.29 -18.77
N ASN A 449 1.47 -11.86 -17.63
CA ASN A 449 0.92 -11.13 -16.50
C ASN A 449 2.03 -10.44 -15.69
N LYS A 450 2.79 -9.53 -16.33
CA LYS A 450 3.94 -8.82 -15.75
C LYS A 450 3.82 -7.32 -16.00
N SER A 451 4.38 -6.52 -15.07
CA SER A 451 4.40 -5.05 -15.19
C SER A 451 5.41 -4.53 -16.21
N THR A 452 6.41 -5.36 -16.60
CA THR A 452 7.42 -4.99 -17.59
C THR A 452 6.99 -5.35 -19.01
N ALA A 453 7.19 -4.44 -19.95
CA ALA A 453 6.89 -4.69 -21.37
C ALA A 453 7.65 -5.94 -21.90
N PRO A 454 7.01 -6.78 -22.77
CA PRO A 454 5.71 -6.59 -23.41
C PRO A 454 4.49 -7.08 -22.59
N GLY A 455 4.67 -7.43 -21.31
CA GLY A 455 3.61 -7.92 -20.43
C GLY A 455 2.49 -6.91 -20.20
N PHE A 456 1.37 -7.40 -19.67
CA PHE A 456 0.23 -6.58 -19.25
C PHE A 456 -0.38 -7.19 -17.97
N PRO A 457 -0.26 -6.51 -16.81
CA PRO A 457 -0.77 -7.04 -15.55
C PRO A 457 -2.28 -7.21 -15.59
N SER A 458 -2.77 -8.33 -15.07
CA SER A 458 -4.20 -8.64 -15.01
C SER A 458 -5.02 -7.58 -14.27
N TYR A 459 -4.46 -6.96 -13.24
CA TYR A 459 -5.11 -5.89 -12.49
C TYR A 459 -5.29 -4.59 -13.29
N ASN A 460 -4.70 -4.45 -14.49
CA ASN A 460 -4.93 -3.34 -15.43
C ASN A 460 -6.06 -3.64 -16.43
N MET A 461 -6.58 -4.87 -16.45
CA MET A 461 -7.74 -5.25 -17.26
C MET A 461 -9.03 -4.88 -16.54
N ASP A 462 -9.44 -3.62 -16.60
CA ASP A 462 -10.75 -3.22 -16.07
C ASP A 462 -11.89 -3.85 -16.90
N ILE A 463 -12.85 -4.47 -16.22
CA ILE A 463 -14.07 -5.03 -16.80
C ILE A 463 -15.21 -4.07 -16.47
N PHE A 464 -15.93 -3.60 -17.50
CA PHE A 464 -16.99 -2.59 -17.41
C PHE A 464 -18.36 -3.25 -17.50
N TYR A 465 -19.02 -3.50 -16.38
CA TYR A 465 -20.18 -4.42 -16.32
C TYR A 465 -21.47 -3.93 -16.96
N GLU A 466 -21.66 -2.62 -17.13
CA GLU A 466 -22.85 -2.06 -17.81
C GLU A 466 -22.62 -1.80 -19.31
N LEU A 467 -21.42 -2.10 -19.82
CA LEU A 467 -21.12 -2.02 -21.24
C LEU A 467 -21.31 -3.36 -21.92
N ASN A 468 -21.50 -3.34 -23.25
CA ASN A 468 -21.27 -4.48 -24.12
C ASN A 468 -20.39 -4.05 -25.28
N TYR A 469 -19.41 -4.87 -25.63
CA TYR A 469 -18.47 -4.58 -26.71
C TYR A 469 -17.87 -5.86 -27.30
N CYS A 470 -17.36 -5.74 -28.53
CA CYS A 470 -16.68 -6.84 -29.22
C CYS A 470 -15.21 -6.50 -29.42
N ILE A 471 -14.32 -7.45 -29.14
CA ILE A 471 -12.86 -7.29 -29.23
C ILE A 471 -12.37 -7.92 -30.56
N ASP A 472 -11.78 -7.10 -31.43
CA ASP A 472 -11.17 -7.50 -32.68
C ASP A 472 -9.70 -7.91 -32.45
N LEU A 473 -9.45 -9.20 -32.26
CA LEU A 473 -8.11 -9.77 -32.04
C LEU A 473 -7.23 -9.79 -33.31
N SER A 474 -7.77 -9.48 -34.49
CA SER A 474 -6.97 -9.34 -35.70
C SER A 474 -6.13 -8.06 -35.71
N ARG A 475 -6.35 -7.15 -34.76
CA ARG A 475 -5.69 -5.85 -34.66
C ARG A 475 -4.72 -5.80 -33.48
N GLU A 476 -3.63 -5.08 -33.65
CA GLU A 476 -2.67 -4.81 -32.56
C GLU A 476 -3.31 -3.97 -31.45
N ALA A 477 -2.79 -4.15 -30.22
CA ALA A 477 -3.20 -3.34 -29.09
C ALA A 477 -2.91 -1.85 -29.33
N ARG A 478 -3.88 -1.00 -28.97
CA ARG A 478 -3.74 0.45 -29.14
C ARG A 478 -2.76 1.06 -28.16
N TYR A 479 -2.64 0.48 -26.96
CA TYR A 479 -1.83 0.98 -25.87
C TYR A 479 -0.83 -0.04 -25.36
N SER A 480 0.30 0.44 -24.83
CA SER A 480 1.21 -0.34 -23.98
C SER A 480 0.61 -0.55 -22.58
N SER A 481 1.24 -1.38 -21.77
CA SER A 481 0.82 -1.62 -20.37
C SER A 481 0.89 -0.37 -19.50
N VAL A 482 1.76 0.58 -19.85
CA VAL A 482 1.92 1.87 -19.15
C VAL A 482 1.08 2.99 -19.78
N GLY A 483 0.19 2.68 -20.73
CA GLY A 483 -0.74 3.63 -21.34
C GLY A 483 -0.16 4.49 -22.45
N GLU A 484 1.02 4.18 -22.94
CA GLU A 484 1.55 4.83 -24.14
C GLU A 484 0.77 4.37 -25.37
N LYS A 485 0.27 5.31 -26.16
CA LYS A 485 -0.42 5.01 -27.41
C LYS A 485 0.61 4.53 -28.45
N ILE A 486 0.53 3.26 -28.82
CA ILE A 486 1.49 2.60 -29.72
C ILE A 486 0.98 2.48 -31.17
N ASN A 487 -0.32 2.64 -31.42
CA ASN A 487 -0.89 2.74 -32.76
C ASN A 487 -2.24 3.45 -32.77
N ASP A 488 -2.79 3.73 -33.98
CA ASP A 488 -4.05 4.44 -34.19
C ASP A 488 -5.26 3.53 -34.41
N THR A 489 -5.07 2.21 -34.40
CA THR A 489 -6.17 1.26 -34.61
C THR A 489 -7.03 1.11 -33.36
N TYR A 490 -8.31 0.75 -33.56
CA TYR A 490 -9.24 0.42 -32.50
C TYR A 490 -9.61 -1.06 -32.59
N ARG A 491 -9.49 -1.77 -31.45
CA ARG A 491 -9.93 -3.15 -31.29
C ARG A 491 -11.40 -3.26 -30.91
N ILE A 492 -11.90 -2.26 -30.19
CA ILE A 492 -13.27 -2.25 -29.67
C ILE A 492 -14.24 -1.94 -30.80
N LYS A 493 -15.21 -2.84 -30.97
CA LYS A 493 -16.34 -2.73 -31.89
C LYS A 493 -17.64 -2.74 -31.09
N ASP A 494 -18.67 -2.14 -31.65
CA ASP A 494 -20.04 -2.19 -31.16
C ASP A 494 -20.18 -1.85 -29.66
N LEU A 495 -19.42 -0.83 -29.19
CA LEU A 495 -19.48 -0.36 -27.82
C LEU A 495 -20.85 0.23 -27.51
N THR A 496 -21.59 -0.42 -26.59
CA THR A 496 -22.93 -0.01 -26.18
C THR A 496 -23.03 0.11 -24.66
N TYR A 497 -23.91 1.00 -24.22
CA TYR A 497 -24.37 1.13 -22.82
C TYR A 497 -25.89 0.93 -22.82
N LEU A 498 -26.40 0.00 -22.02
CA LEU A 498 -27.83 -0.39 -22.01
C LEU A 498 -28.39 -0.65 -23.43
N ASN A 499 -27.63 -1.35 -24.26
CA ASN A 499 -27.93 -1.68 -25.66
C ASN A 499 -28.06 -0.48 -26.60
N GLN A 500 -27.58 0.71 -26.22
CA GLN A 500 -27.51 1.89 -27.10
C GLN A 500 -26.04 2.21 -27.41
N PRO A 501 -25.70 2.55 -28.65
CA PRO A 501 -24.33 2.93 -29.01
C PRO A 501 -23.81 4.09 -28.16
N VAL A 502 -22.58 3.97 -27.66
CA VAL A 502 -21.89 5.02 -26.92
C VAL A 502 -21.40 6.10 -27.92
N THR A 503 -21.82 7.34 -27.71
CA THR A 503 -21.35 8.49 -28.49
C THR A 503 -20.19 9.21 -27.76
N ASP A 504 -19.34 9.90 -28.50
CA ASP A 504 -18.13 10.50 -27.96
C ASP A 504 -18.38 11.61 -26.91
N ASP A 505 -19.50 12.31 -27.01
CA ASP A 505 -19.95 13.40 -26.13
C ASP A 505 -20.83 12.95 -24.96
N GLN A 506 -21.30 11.71 -24.98
CA GLN A 506 -22.12 11.14 -23.90
C GLN A 506 -21.30 11.11 -22.59
N GLN A 507 -21.93 11.48 -21.48
CA GLN A 507 -21.27 11.56 -20.18
C GLN A 507 -21.59 10.33 -19.34
N PHE A 508 -20.56 9.83 -18.65
CA PHE A 508 -20.64 8.67 -17.76
C PHE A 508 -20.00 8.98 -16.42
N THR A 509 -20.54 8.40 -15.36
CA THR A 509 -19.84 8.25 -14.09
C THR A 509 -19.35 6.81 -13.97
N VAL A 510 -18.03 6.63 -13.93
CA VAL A 510 -17.42 5.29 -13.80
C VAL A 510 -16.95 5.11 -12.36
N LEU A 511 -17.48 4.07 -11.71
CA LEU A 511 -17.13 3.66 -10.36
C LEU A 511 -15.92 2.73 -10.42
N THR A 512 -14.91 3.02 -9.61
CA THR A 512 -13.63 2.31 -9.62
C THR A 512 -12.93 2.47 -8.26
N THR A 513 -11.62 2.35 -8.19
CA THR A 513 -10.83 2.51 -6.98
C THR A 513 -9.96 3.76 -7.05
N ASP A 514 -9.53 4.29 -5.91
CA ASP A 514 -8.55 5.37 -5.80
C ASP A 514 -7.23 5.02 -6.51
N TYR A 515 -6.76 3.78 -6.38
CA TYR A 515 -5.62 3.28 -7.15
C TYR A 515 -5.82 3.52 -8.66
N ARG A 516 -6.99 3.12 -9.19
CA ARG A 516 -7.27 3.28 -10.63
C ARG A 516 -7.34 4.74 -11.04
N THR A 517 -7.94 5.61 -10.24
CA THR A 517 -8.04 7.05 -10.55
C THR A 517 -6.69 7.76 -10.49
N ASN A 518 -5.74 7.23 -9.76
CA ASN A 518 -4.40 7.82 -9.61
C ASN A 518 -3.40 7.26 -10.63
N PHE A 519 -3.52 5.98 -10.99
CA PHE A 519 -2.51 5.30 -11.81
C PHE A 519 -2.98 4.87 -13.21
N CYS A 520 -4.23 5.12 -13.62
CA CYS A 520 -4.66 4.87 -14.97
C CYS A 520 -4.23 6.01 -15.90
N PRO A 521 -3.33 5.75 -16.88
CA PRO A 521 -2.80 6.81 -17.74
C PRO A 521 -3.87 7.49 -18.59
N ILE A 522 -4.94 6.78 -18.95
CA ILE A 522 -6.06 7.31 -19.75
C ILE A 522 -6.86 8.37 -18.98
N LEU A 523 -6.90 8.26 -17.65
CA LEU A 523 -7.63 9.19 -16.79
C LEU A 523 -6.88 10.51 -16.52
N ASN A 524 -5.68 10.68 -17.07
CA ASN A 524 -4.95 11.94 -17.08
C ASN A 524 -5.47 12.93 -18.18
N ASP A 525 -6.47 12.55 -18.99
CA ASP A 525 -7.13 13.46 -19.93
C ASP A 525 -7.76 14.63 -19.19
N ALA A 526 -7.49 15.87 -19.63
CA ALA A 526 -7.95 17.09 -18.97
C ALA A 526 -9.48 17.24 -18.84
N SER A 527 -10.26 16.44 -19.57
CA SER A 527 -11.73 16.41 -19.49
C SER A 527 -12.26 15.48 -18.40
N VAL A 528 -11.42 14.68 -17.76
CA VAL A 528 -11.79 13.79 -16.68
C VAL A 528 -11.93 14.57 -15.38
N THR A 529 -13.03 14.33 -14.67
CA THR A 529 -13.23 14.92 -13.34
C THR A 529 -13.32 13.80 -12.31
N LYS A 530 -12.40 13.79 -11.36
CA LYS A 530 -12.47 12.88 -10.20
C LYS A 530 -13.61 13.32 -9.28
N ILE A 531 -14.38 12.34 -8.79
CA ILE A 531 -15.44 12.55 -7.80
C ILE A 531 -14.91 12.02 -6.48
N GLN A 532 -14.81 12.87 -5.48
CA GLN A 532 -14.49 12.44 -4.13
C GLN A 532 -15.72 11.74 -3.56
N LEU A 533 -15.55 10.49 -3.14
CA LEU A 533 -16.50 9.73 -2.37
C LEU A 533 -16.07 9.77 -0.90
N GLU A 534 -17.01 9.46 0.02
CA GLU A 534 -16.65 9.22 1.42
C GLU A 534 -15.55 8.17 1.52
N ASP A 535 -14.78 8.21 2.58
CA ASP A 535 -13.61 7.37 2.82
C ASP A 535 -14.00 5.92 3.13
N ILE A 536 -14.53 5.21 2.11
CA ILE A 536 -15.03 3.83 2.26
C ILE A 536 -14.06 2.86 1.59
N GLU A 537 -13.51 1.96 2.39
CA GLU A 537 -12.66 0.89 1.88
C GLU A 537 -13.45 -0.10 1.00
N ILE A 538 -12.87 -0.50 -0.11
CA ILE A 538 -13.44 -1.51 -1.04
C ILE A 538 -13.76 -2.80 -0.31
N ARG A 539 -12.91 -3.24 0.59
CA ARG A 539 -13.08 -4.46 1.38
C ARG A 539 -14.34 -4.38 2.25
N GLN A 540 -14.58 -3.24 2.91
CA GLN A 540 -15.75 -3.07 3.77
C GLN A 540 -17.05 -3.15 2.96
N ILE A 541 -17.12 -2.50 1.79
CA ILE A 541 -18.31 -2.58 0.94
C ILE A 541 -18.55 -3.99 0.39
N ILE A 542 -17.48 -4.77 0.14
CA ILE A 542 -17.60 -6.18 -0.26
C ILE A 542 -18.20 -7.01 0.90
N ILE A 543 -17.70 -6.82 2.12
CA ILE A 543 -18.21 -7.51 3.32
C ILE A 543 -19.71 -7.19 3.51
N ASP A 544 -20.10 -5.93 3.44
CA ASP A 544 -21.47 -5.49 3.62
C ASP A 544 -22.39 -6.01 2.51
N TYR A 545 -21.89 -6.02 1.27
CA TYR A 545 -22.61 -6.59 0.14
C TYR A 545 -22.83 -8.10 0.32
N ILE A 546 -21.79 -8.86 0.68
CA ILE A 546 -21.86 -10.32 0.90
C ILE A 546 -22.81 -10.64 2.06
N LYS A 547 -22.73 -9.93 3.17
CA LYS A 547 -23.65 -10.10 4.31
C LYS A 547 -25.11 -9.92 3.89
N ARG A 548 -25.38 -9.04 2.94
CA ARG A 548 -26.74 -8.71 2.51
C ARG A 548 -27.26 -9.55 1.36
N PHE A 549 -26.43 -9.84 0.36
CA PHE A 549 -26.85 -10.43 -0.90
C PHE A 549 -26.18 -11.77 -1.22
N GLY A 550 -25.08 -12.11 -0.52
CA GLY A 550 -24.25 -13.25 -0.87
C GLY A 550 -23.46 -13.05 -2.18
N VAL A 551 -22.91 -14.16 -2.69
CA VAL A 551 -22.12 -14.20 -3.93
C VAL A 551 -22.75 -15.14 -5.00
N ASP A 552 -23.87 -15.77 -4.71
CA ASP A 552 -24.56 -16.73 -5.60
C ASP A 552 -25.41 -16.01 -6.66
N PHE A 553 -24.77 -15.24 -7.53
CA PHE A 553 -25.41 -14.63 -8.69
C PHE A 553 -24.79 -15.18 -9.98
N GLN A 554 -25.48 -15.02 -11.11
CA GLN A 554 -24.94 -15.39 -12.42
C GLN A 554 -23.96 -14.30 -12.88
N PRO A 555 -22.67 -14.63 -13.01
CA PRO A 555 -21.69 -13.64 -13.46
C PRO A 555 -21.85 -13.30 -14.93
N THR A 556 -21.48 -12.09 -15.29
CA THR A 556 -21.58 -11.56 -16.64
C THR A 556 -20.21 -11.36 -17.27
N ARG A 557 -20.13 -11.50 -18.59
CA ARG A 557 -18.98 -11.11 -19.40
C ARG A 557 -19.46 -10.02 -20.36
N PRO A 558 -19.02 -8.77 -20.19
CA PRO A 558 -19.50 -7.64 -21.00
C PRO A 558 -18.85 -7.56 -22.39
N PHE A 559 -18.00 -8.50 -22.74
CA PHE A 559 -17.29 -8.52 -24.01
C PHE A 559 -17.41 -9.88 -24.73
N THR A 560 -17.29 -9.83 -26.06
CA THR A 560 -17.15 -10.99 -26.95
C THR A 560 -15.92 -10.79 -27.84
N PHE A 561 -15.54 -11.83 -28.57
CA PHE A 561 -14.47 -11.73 -29.56
C PHE A 561 -15.05 -11.74 -30.97
N LEU A 562 -14.51 -10.89 -31.86
CA LEU A 562 -15.01 -10.78 -33.25
C LEU A 562 -14.64 -11.99 -34.09
N GLN A 563 -13.46 -12.57 -33.85
CA GLN A 563 -13.00 -13.74 -34.61
C GLN A 563 -13.44 -15.02 -33.91
N ASP A 564 -14.19 -15.87 -34.64
CA ASP A 564 -14.40 -17.24 -34.25
C ASP A 564 -13.09 -18.03 -34.39
N GLY A 565 -12.73 -18.78 -33.34
CA GLY A 565 -11.49 -19.55 -33.35
C GLY A 565 -11.24 -20.23 -32.01
N THR A 566 -10.15 -21.00 -31.97
CA THR A 566 -9.64 -21.63 -30.75
C THR A 566 -8.31 -21.02 -30.40
N TYR A 567 -8.22 -20.40 -29.19
CA TYR A 567 -7.07 -19.66 -28.73
C TYR A 567 -6.54 -20.25 -27.43
N LYS A 568 -5.22 -20.38 -27.31
CA LYS A 568 -4.57 -20.89 -26.11
C LYS A 568 -4.34 -19.79 -25.08
N PHE A 569 -4.45 -20.15 -23.80
CA PHE A 569 -4.06 -19.30 -22.68
C PHE A 569 -3.62 -20.15 -21.49
N LYS A 570 -2.90 -19.54 -20.57
CA LYS A 570 -2.37 -20.18 -19.36
C LYS A 570 -3.29 -19.90 -18.16
N SER A 571 -3.55 -20.91 -17.33
CA SER A 571 -4.20 -20.73 -16.04
C SER A 571 -3.79 -21.83 -15.06
N SER A 572 -4.29 -21.75 -13.80
CA SER A 572 -4.03 -22.77 -12.79
C SER A 572 -4.51 -24.16 -13.25
N PRO A 573 -3.74 -25.25 -13.00
CA PRO A 573 -4.22 -26.61 -13.20
C PRO A 573 -5.52 -26.93 -12.44
N LYS A 574 -5.78 -26.28 -11.32
CA LYS A 574 -7.01 -26.44 -10.53
C LYS A 574 -8.26 -26.02 -11.30
N GLY A 575 -8.15 -25.05 -12.22
CA GLY A 575 -9.24 -24.59 -13.08
C GLY A 575 -9.87 -25.71 -13.93
N ALA A 576 -9.15 -26.82 -14.16
CA ALA A 576 -9.69 -27.96 -14.91
C ALA A 576 -10.92 -28.61 -14.26
N ALA A 577 -11.12 -28.40 -12.96
CA ALA A 577 -12.31 -28.87 -12.24
C ALA A 577 -13.53 -27.93 -12.41
N TYR A 578 -13.34 -26.69 -12.91
CA TYR A 578 -14.35 -25.62 -12.90
C TYR A 578 -14.50 -24.96 -14.28
N LEU A 579 -14.54 -25.78 -15.33
CA LEU A 579 -14.58 -25.31 -16.72
C LEU A 579 -15.83 -24.48 -17.02
N GLN A 580 -15.63 -23.44 -17.82
CA GLN A 580 -16.71 -22.60 -18.34
C GLN A 580 -17.02 -22.96 -19.82
N PRO A 581 -18.19 -22.55 -20.37
CA PRO A 581 -18.51 -22.78 -21.76
C PRO A 581 -17.38 -22.32 -22.70
N GLY A 582 -17.03 -23.14 -23.67
CA GLY A 582 -16.00 -22.88 -24.65
C GLY A 582 -14.55 -23.06 -24.15
N ILE A 583 -14.32 -23.33 -22.86
CA ILE A 583 -12.99 -23.56 -22.30
C ILE A 583 -12.73 -25.06 -22.12
N THR A 584 -11.60 -25.54 -22.64
CA THR A 584 -11.14 -26.92 -22.50
C THR A 584 -9.69 -26.97 -22.07
N PRO A 585 -9.30 -27.85 -21.12
CA PRO A 585 -7.92 -28.04 -20.73
C PRO A 585 -7.19 -28.87 -21.82
N THR A 586 -5.90 -28.59 -21.98
CA THR A 586 -5.00 -29.48 -22.74
C THR A 586 -4.24 -30.39 -21.76
N GLU A 587 -3.34 -31.24 -22.30
CA GLU A 587 -2.41 -32.02 -21.47
C GLU A 587 -1.04 -31.34 -21.34
N THR A 588 -0.92 -30.09 -21.81
CA THR A 588 0.36 -29.37 -21.90
C THR A 588 0.49 -28.33 -20.78
N TYR A 589 1.69 -28.23 -20.22
CA TYR A 589 2.06 -27.26 -19.18
C TYR A 589 3.13 -26.31 -19.70
N ASP A 590 3.11 -25.07 -19.20
CA ASP A 590 4.14 -24.07 -19.42
C ASP A 590 4.38 -23.31 -18.10
N ASP A 591 5.59 -23.39 -17.54
CA ASP A 591 5.97 -22.85 -16.22
C ASP A 591 4.97 -23.22 -15.10
N ASP A 592 4.62 -24.52 -14.97
CA ASP A 592 3.65 -25.09 -14.05
C ASP A 592 2.17 -24.70 -14.30
N TYR A 593 1.88 -23.78 -15.21
CA TYR A 593 0.51 -23.47 -15.64
C TYR A 593 0.01 -24.51 -16.62
N LEU A 594 -1.26 -24.90 -16.48
CA LEU A 594 -1.95 -25.70 -17.48
C LEU A 594 -2.37 -24.80 -18.63
N ILE A 595 -2.16 -25.27 -19.86
CA ILE A 595 -2.64 -24.59 -21.06
C ILE A 595 -4.10 -24.99 -21.29
N TYR A 596 -4.93 -23.99 -21.52
CA TYR A 596 -6.34 -24.12 -21.89
C TYR A 596 -6.56 -23.59 -23.30
N GLU A 597 -7.61 -24.07 -23.93
CA GLU A 597 -8.11 -23.56 -25.19
C GLU A 597 -9.50 -22.93 -25.00
N LEU A 598 -9.67 -21.71 -25.50
CA LEU A 598 -10.95 -21.00 -25.57
C LEU A 598 -11.48 -21.07 -27.00
N ASN A 599 -12.62 -21.68 -27.18
CA ASN A 599 -13.38 -21.61 -28.44
C ASN A 599 -14.35 -20.42 -28.38
N THR A 600 -14.00 -19.34 -29.06
CA THR A 600 -14.75 -18.07 -29.00
C THR A 600 -16.12 -18.13 -29.67
N ALA A 601 -16.38 -19.10 -30.54
CA ALA A 601 -17.72 -19.34 -31.12
C ALA A 601 -18.73 -19.92 -30.12
N LEU A 602 -18.27 -20.44 -28.97
CA LEU A 602 -19.08 -21.05 -27.92
C LEU A 602 -19.25 -20.17 -26.67
N THR A 603 -18.74 -18.93 -26.72
CA THR A 603 -18.67 -18.06 -25.53
C THR A 603 -19.45 -16.74 -25.68
#